data_2eabd29d4107377cb4f1d37896ee8dd4
#
_entry.id   2eabd29d4107377cb4f1d37896ee8dd4
#
_cell.length_a   1.000
_cell.length_b   1.000
_cell.length_c   1.000
_cell.angle_alpha   90.00
_cell.angle_beta   90.00
_cell.angle_gamma   90.00
#
_symmetry.space_group_name_H-M   'P 1'
#
loop_
_entity.id
_entity.type
_entity.pdbx_description
1 polymer ?
#
loop_
_entity_poly.entity_id
_entity_poly.type
_entity_poly.pdbx_seq_one_letter_code
_entity_poly.pdbx_strand_id
1 'polypeptide(L)'
;LFPYTTLFRSTATDYVQTSLLEGSVRVFFRNKESDGIILEPDQQVTVSNGKMKVEPIRLKAHFLWLDGIYAFENEPLINILEKMELYYDVKIVVKDTSLFKDTYTGKFRQRDSLEDVFRVLQQIRKFKVEKDTERNIVNLK
;
A
#
# COMPACT_ATOMS: atom_id res chain seq x y z
N LEU A 1 -19.91 -7.77 -15.61
CA LEU A 1 -18.65 -8.20 -15.00
C LEU A 1 -17.74 -7.00 -14.82
N PHE A 2 -17.56 -6.61 -13.57
CA PHE A 2 -16.62 -5.55 -13.25
C PHE A 2 -15.22 -6.14 -13.11
N PRO A 3 -14.18 -5.55 -13.74
CA PRO A 3 -12.83 -6.01 -13.59
C PRO A 3 -12.37 -5.82 -12.14
N TYR A 4 -11.61 -6.79 -11.62
CA TYR A 4 -10.94 -6.63 -10.34
C TYR A 4 -9.78 -5.65 -10.52
N THR A 5 -9.97 -4.44 -10.06
CA THR A 5 -9.01 -3.34 -10.14
C THR A 5 -8.68 -2.86 -8.74
N THR A 6 -7.42 -2.57 -8.51
CA THR A 6 -6.97 -1.95 -7.27
C THR A 6 -6.35 -0.60 -7.56
N LEU A 7 -6.84 0.44 -6.89
CA LEU A 7 -6.32 1.79 -7.00
C LEU A 7 -5.60 2.15 -5.69
N PHE A 8 -4.33 2.48 -5.79
CA PHE A 8 -3.54 3.04 -4.70
C PHE A 8 -3.14 4.46 -4.99
N ARG A 9 -3.32 5.34 -4.01
CA ARG A 9 -2.85 6.71 -4.07
C ARG A 9 -1.99 6.98 -2.84
N SER A 10 -0.72 7.32 -3.07
CA SER A 10 0.16 7.74 -1.99
C SER A 10 0.21 9.27 -1.92
N THR A 11 0.00 9.82 -0.73
CA THR A 11 0.14 11.26 -0.48
C THR A 11 1.61 11.65 -0.25
N ALA A 12 2.44 10.70 0.20
CA ALA A 12 3.85 10.94 0.48
C ALA A 12 4.72 11.04 -0.77
N THR A 13 4.39 10.27 -1.82
CA THR A 13 5.18 10.18 -3.05
C THR A 13 4.44 10.71 -4.28
N ASP A 14 3.24 11.21 -4.09
CA ASP A 14 2.38 11.78 -5.14
C ASP A 14 2.30 10.89 -6.40
N TYR A 15 2.08 9.60 -6.20
CA TYR A 15 1.85 8.68 -7.29
C TYR A 15 0.49 7.99 -7.19
N VAL A 16 -0.03 7.56 -8.33
CA VAL A 16 -1.25 6.76 -8.42
C VAL A 16 -0.90 5.44 -9.12
N GLN A 17 -1.29 4.33 -8.52
CA GLN A 17 -1.08 3.01 -9.07
C GLN A 17 -2.41 2.30 -9.28
N THR A 18 -2.61 1.77 -10.48
CA THR A 18 -3.78 0.97 -10.83
C THR A 18 -3.32 -0.40 -11.30
N SER A 19 -3.85 -1.44 -10.71
CA SER A 19 -3.53 -2.83 -11.06
C SER A 19 -4.78 -3.56 -11.52
N LEU A 20 -4.66 -4.40 -12.52
CA LEU A 20 -5.76 -5.14 -13.10
C LEU A 20 -5.54 -6.65 -12.95
N LEU A 21 -6.49 -7.31 -12.29
CA LEU A 21 -6.46 -8.78 -12.15
C LEU A 21 -7.27 -9.47 -13.23
N GLU A 22 -8.42 -8.90 -13.61
CA GLU A 22 -9.35 -9.52 -14.53
C GLU A 22 -10.05 -8.45 -15.36
N GLY A 23 -10.39 -8.79 -16.61
CA GLY A 23 -11.08 -7.89 -17.52
C GLY A 23 -10.14 -7.00 -18.32
N SER A 24 -10.60 -5.80 -18.65
CA SER A 24 -9.84 -4.80 -19.39
C SER A 24 -10.21 -3.41 -18.90
N VAL A 25 -9.22 -2.57 -18.68
CA VAL A 25 -9.39 -1.19 -18.20
C VAL A 25 -8.54 -0.25 -19.03
N ARG A 26 -9.13 0.87 -19.42
CA ARG A 26 -8.40 1.94 -20.09
C ARG A 26 -8.07 3.04 -19.08
N VAL A 27 -6.79 3.41 -19.01
CA VAL A 27 -6.28 4.44 -18.13
C VAL A 27 -5.82 5.62 -18.98
N PHE A 28 -6.30 6.83 -18.68
CA PHE A 28 -5.92 8.02 -19.42
C PHE A 28 -5.90 9.24 -18.49
N PHE A 29 -5.15 10.27 -18.89
CA PHE A 29 -5.23 11.57 -18.24
C PHE A 29 -6.51 12.30 -18.66
N ARG A 30 -7.11 13.04 -17.74
CA ARG A 30 -8.41 13.70 -17.94
C ARG A 30 -8.53 14.50 -19.26
N ASN A 31 -7.44 15.12 -19.71
CA ASN A 31 -7.42 15.97 -20.90
C ASN A 31 -6.82 15.29 -22.14
N LYS A 32 -6.50 13.99 -22.08
CA LYS A 32 -5.82 13.25 -23.15
C LYS A 32 -6.36 11.84 -23.30
N GLU A 33 -7.67 11.72 -23.50
CA GLU A 33 -8.33 10.41 -23.69
C GLU A 33 -7.75 9.60 -24.86
N SER A 34 -7.30 10.28 -25.92
CA SER A 34 -6.72 9.63 -27.09
C SER A 34 -5.40 8.90 -26.81
N ASP A 35 -4.67 9.33 -25.78
CA ASP A 35 -3.38 8.75 -25.39
C ASP A 35 -3.52 7.72 -24.27
N GLY A 36 -4.72 7.17 -24.07
CA GLY A 36 -5.00 6.19 -23.03
C GLY A 36 -4.27 4.87 -23.24
N ILE A 37 -3.95 4.23 -22.13
CA ILE A 37 -3.32 2.90 -22.10
C ILE A 37 -4.36 1.88 -21.69
N ILE A 38 -4.46 0.77 -22.44
CA ILE A 38 -5.30 -0.35 -22.07
C ILE A 38 -4.49 -1.32 -21.23
N LEU A 39 -4.95 -1.56 -20.00
CA LEU A 39 -4.37 -2.58 -19.13
C LEU A 39 -4.97 -3.94 -19.45
N GLU A 40 -4.11 -4.91 -19.56
CA GLU A 40 -4.46 -6.33 -19.64
C GLU A 40 -4.36 -6.96 -18.25
N PRO A 41 -4.97 -8.14 -18.03
CA PRO A 41 -4.83 -8.85 -16.76
C PRO A 41 -3.36 -9.07 -16.38
N ASP A 42 -3.06 -9.00 -15.09
CA ASP A 42 -1.73 -9.11 -14.50
C ASP A 42 -0.79 -7.93 -14.81
N GLN A 43 -1.34 -6.82 -15.31
CA GLN A 43 -0.59 -5.58 -15.49
C GLN A 43 -0.98 -4.51 -14.48
N GLN A 44 -0.05 -3.64 -14.21
CA GLN A 44 -0.27 -2.43 -13.42
C GLN A 44 0.29 -1.21 -14.14
N VAL A 45 -0.33 -0.07 -13.94
CA VAL A 45 0.16 1.22 -14.38
C VAL A 45 0.46 2.09 -13.16
N THR A 46 1.62 2.71 -13.15
CA THR A 46 2.00 3.70 -12.14
C THR A 46 2.08 5.06 -12.81
N VAL A 47 1.39 6.03 -12.24
CA VAL A 47 1.41 7.42 -12.69
C VAL A 47 2.20 8.23 -11.68
N SER A 48 3.31 8.81 -12.12
CA SER A 48 4.18 9.64 -11.30
C SER A 48 4.80 10.73 -12.17
N ASN A 49 4.83 11.97 -11.68
CA ASN A 49 5.40 13.12 -12.41
C ASN A 49 4.84 13.30 -13.83
N GLY A 50 3.53 13.05 -14.02
CA GLY A 50 2.86 13.18 -15.31
C GLY A 50 3.18 12.09 -16.32
N LYS A 51 3.84 11.02 -15.90
CA LYS A 51 4.19 9.88 -16.77
C LYS A 51 3.51 8.61 -16.30
N MET A 52 3.10 7.78 -17.27
CA MET A 52 2.55 6.45 -17.04
C MET A 52 3.59 5.39 -17.34
N LYS A 53 3.74 4.43 -16.42
CA LYS A 53 4.59 3.27 -16.61
C LYS A 53 3.75 2.01 -16.45
N VAL A 54 3.73 1.17 -17.47
CA VAL A 54 3.05 -0.13 -17.44
C VAL A 54 4.09 -1.22 -17.17
N GLU A 55 3.79 -2.08 -16.21
CA GLU A 55 4.66 -3.20 -15.86
C GLU A 55 3.83 -4.38 -15.38
N PRO A 56 4.37 -5.61 -15.41
CA PRO A 56 3.69 -6.76 -14.83
C PRO A 56 3.49 -6.57 -13.33
N ILE A 57 2.40 -7.10 -12.79
CA ILE A 57 2.20 -7.13 -11.34
C ILE A 57 3.22 -8.11 -10.76
N ARG A 58 4.15 -7.60 -9.94
CA ARG A 58 5.24 -8.40 -9.37
C ARG A 58 4.76 -9.35 -8.28
N LEU A 59 3.78 -8.94 -7.49
CA LEU A 59 3.30 -9.68 -6.33
C LEU A 59 1.78 -9.73 -6.33
N LYS A 60 1.22 -10.82 -6.87
CA LYS A 60 -0.22 -11.08 -6.77
C LYS A 60 -0.69 -11.21 -5.32
N ALA A 61 0.22 -11.53 -4.41
CA ALA A 61 -0.06 -11.59 -2.99
C ALA A 61 -0.61 -10.28 -2.43
N HIS A 62 -0.29 -9.12 -3.04
CA HIS A 62 -0.87 -7.83 -2.66
C HIS A 62 -2.39 -7.78 -2.81
N PHE A 63 -2.96 -8.66 -3.63
CA PHE A 63 -4.41 -8.70 -3.86
C PHE A 63 -5.15 -9.66 -2.94
N LEU A 64 -4.45 -10.40 -2.11
CA LEU A 64 -5.08 -11.23 -1.09
C LEU A 64 -5.92 -10.41 -0.12
N TRP A 65 -5.65 -9.11 -0.01
CA TRP A 65 -6.47 -8.23 0.83
C TRP A 65 -7.91 -8.08 0.31
N LEU A 66 -8.18 -8.37 -0.98
CA LEU A 66 -9.54 -8.48 -1.50
C LEU A 66 -10.31 -9.59 -0.80
N ASP A 67 -9.61 -10.64 -0.35
CA ASP A 67 -10.13 -11.72 0.46
C ASP A 67 -9.92 -11.46 1.98
N GLY A 68 -9.62 -10.23 2.35
CA GLY A 68 -9.40 -9.84 3.73
C GLY A 68 -7.99 -10.10 4.25
N ILE A 69 -7.02 -10.33 3.36
CA ILE A 69 -5.62 -10.57 3.72
C ILE A 69 -4.73 -9.55 3.02
N TYR A 70 -3.86 -8.88 3.79
CA TYR A 70 -2.80 -8.05 3.26
C TYR A 70 -1.46 -8.77 3.42
N ALA A 71 -0.83 -9.13 2.29
CA ALA A 71 0.47 -9.79 2.27
C ALA A 71 1.56 -8.85 1.75
N PHE A 72 2.74 -8.97 2.32
CA PHE A 72 3.91 -8.19 1.88
C PHE A 72 5.16 -9.06 1.97
N GLU A 73 6.11 -8.81 1.10
CA GLU A 73 7.36 -9.56 0.99
C GLU A 73 8.52 -8.60 0.77
N ASN A 74 9.51 -8.67 1.65
CA ASN A 74 10.67 -7.77 1.65
C ASN A 74 10.27 -6.29 1.48
N GLU A 75 9.15 -5.93 2.07
CA GLU A 75 8.57 -4.60 1.91
C GLU A 75 9.24 -3.64 2.88
N PRO A 76 9.70 -2.46 2.42
CA PRO A 76 10.17 -1.41 3.32
C PRO A 76 9.09 -1.01 4.31
N LEU A 77 9.48 -0.77 5.54
CA LEU A 77 8.55 -0.40 6.60
C LEU A 77 7.68 0.81 6.23
N ILE A 78 8.26 1.81 5.58
CA ILE A 78 7.52 3.01 5.20
C ILE A 78 6.29 2.69 4.34
N ASN A 79 6.43 1.76 3.40
CA ASN A 79 5.32 1.37 2.53
C ASN A 79 4.22 0.63 3.29
N ILE A 80 4.61 -0.20 4.25
CA ILE A 80 3.65 -0.90 5.13
C ILE A 80 2.88 0.11 5.97
N LEU A 81 3.59 1.06 6.57
CA LEU A 81 2.97 2.07 7.43
C LEU A 81 2.02 2.99 6.66
N GLU A 82 2.36 3.39 5.44
CA GLU A 82 1.47 4.18 4.58
C GLU A 82 0.15 3.45 4.31
N LYS A 83 0.20 2.16 4.02
CA LYS A 83 -1.01 1.37 3.81
C LYS A 83 -1.83 1.22 5.08
N MET A 84 -1.16 1.07 6.23
CA MET A 84 -1.82 1.01 7.52
C MET A 84 -2.49 2.33 7.88
N GLU A 85 -1.85 3.47 7.60
CA GLU A 85 -2.46 4.78 7.81
C GLU A 85 -3.78 4.91 7.06
N LEU A 86 -3.80 4.46 5.81
CA LEU A 86 -5.02 4.48 5.00
C LEU A 86 -6.08 3.51 5.53
N TYR A 87 -5.68 2.31 5.90
CA TYR A 87 -6.62 1.27 6.31
C TYR A 87 -7.24 1.56 7.68
N TYR A 88 -6.44 2.02 8.64
CA TYR A 88 -6.91 2.27 10.01
C TYR A 88 -7.29 3.74 10.26
N ASP A 89 -7.15 4.59 9.25
CA ASP A 89 -7.44 6.03 9.35
C ASP A 89 -6.72 6.69 10.52
N VAL A 90 -5.42 6.46 10.61
CA VAL A 90 -4.54 7.04 11.64
C VAL A 90 -3.31 7.64 10.99
N LYS A 91 -2.64 8.53 11.71
CA LYS A 91 -1.32 9.01 11.31
C LYS A 91 -0.23 8.31 12.12
N ILE A 92 0.75 7.74 11.44
CA ILE A 92 1.86 7.03 12.06
C ILE A 92 3.14 7.85 11.89
N VAL A 93 3.77 8.22 12.99
CA VAL A 93 5.02 8.98 13.00
C VAL A 93 6.13 8.08 13.50
N VAL A 94 7.16 7.89 12.69
CA VAL A 94 8.34 7.11 13.07
C VAL A 94 9.41 8.05 13.59
N LYS A 95 9.70 7.98 14.88
CA LYS A 95 10.74 8.80 15.52
C LYS A 95 12.11 8.13 15.45
N ASP A 96 12.16 6.81 15.50
CA ASP A 96 13.39 6.05 15.30
C ASP A 96 13.61 5.76 13.81
N THR A 97 14.36 6.62 13.15
CA THR A 97 14.62 6.52 11.71
C THR A 97 15.40 5.27 11.31
N SER A 98 16.04 4.58 12.27
CA SER A 98 16.71 3.31 12.00
C SER A 98 15.73 2.22 11.56
N LEU A 99 14.45 2.34 11.90
CA LEU A 99 13.40 1.41 11.47
C LEU A 99 13.16 1.41 9.96
N PHE A 100 13.50 2.50 9.27
CA PHE A 100 13.34 2.59 7.81
C PHE A 100 14.32 1.74 7.03
N LYS A 101 15.37 1.24 7.66
CA LYS A 101 16.37 0.39 7.01
C LYS A 101 15.89 -1.05 6.86
N ASP A 102 14.85 -1.43 7.61
CA ASP A 102 14.38 -2.79 7.65
C ASP A 102 13.30 -3.06 6.60
N THR A 103 13.31 -4.27 6.11
CA THR A 103 12.23 -4.80 5.28
C THR A 103 11.53 -5.91 6.05
N TYR A 104 10.26 -6.12 5.75
CA TYR A 104 9.42 -7.05 6.46
C TYR A 104 8.70 -7.96 5.49
N THR A 105 8.49 -9.20 5.90
CA THR A 105 7.70 -10.19 5.16
C THR A 105 6.64 -10.73 6.10
N GLY A 106 5.38 -10.73 5.65
CA GLY A 106 4.30 -11.23 6.49
C GLY A 106 2.93 -11.05 5.87
N LYS A 107 1.90 -11.32 6.67
CA LYS A 107 0.51 -11.18 6.29
C LYS A 107 -0.27 -10.57 7.46
N PHE A 108 -1.20 -9.69 7.14
CA PHE A 108 -2.21 -9.19 8.08
C PHE A 108 -3.60 -9.53 7.57
N ARG A 109 -4.50 -9.80 8.48
CA ARG A 109 -5.90 -10.06 8.15
C ARG A 109 -6.71 -8.79 8.40
N GLN A 110 -7.78 -8.63 7.64
CA GLN A 110 -8.69 -7.49 7.78
C GLN A 110 -9.22 -7.32 9.22
N ARG A 111 -9.38 -8.43 9.94
CA ARG A 111 -9.87 -8.44 11.33
C ARG A 111 -8.80 -8.07 12.37
N ASP A 112 -7.53 -8.04 11.99
CA ASP A 112 -6.47 -7.71 12.93
C ASP A 112 -6.55 -6.23 13.31
N SER A 113 -6.35 -5.94 14.58
CA SER A 113 -6.28 -4.56 15.05
C SER A 113 -4.93 -3.94 14.71
N LEU A 114 -4.86 -2.61 14.77
CA LEU A 114 -3.59 -1.91 14.57
C LEU A 114 -2.53 -2.37 15.58
N GLU A 115 -2.95 -2.66 16.81
CA GLU A 115 -2.08 -3.19 17.86
C GLU A 115 -1.51 -4.56 17.49
N ASP A 116 -2.33 -5.43 16.93
CA ASP A 116 -1.90 -6.75 16.48
C ASP A 116 -0.83 -6.64 15.40
N VAL A 117 -1.03 -5.72 14.46
CA VAL A 117 -0.06 -5.47 13.40
C VAL A 117 1.27 -4.99 13.95
N PHE A 118 1.26 -4.01 14.86
CA PHE A 118 2.49 -3.55 15.49
C PHE A 118 3.17 -4.65 16.31
N ARG A 119 2.41 -5.50 16.96
CA ARG A 119 2.96 -6.63 17.72
C ARG A 119 3.73 -7.60 16.81
N VAL A 120 3.22 -7.86 15.62
CA VAL A 120 3.91 -8.68 14.62
C VAL A 120 5.20 -8.01 14.16
N LEU A 121 5.15 -6.72 13.85
CA LEU A 121 6.34 -5.96 13.45
C LEU A 121 7.40 -5.91 14.57
N GLN A 122 6.96 -5.82 15.82
CA GLN A 122 7.85 -5.82 16.99
C GLN A 122 8.58 -7.14 17.21
N GLN A 123 8.09 -8.24 16.64
CA GLN A 123 8.81 -9.52 16.68
C GLN A 123 10.09 -9.51 15.83
N ILE A 124 10.08 -8.70 14.77
CA ILE A 124 11.23 -8.57 13.88
C ILE A 124 12.23 -7.57 14.45
N ARG A 125 11.74 -6.45 14.95
CA ARG A 125 12.57 -5.42 15.56
C ARG A 125 11.83 -4.73 16.70
N LYS A 126 12.51 -4.56 17.81
CA LYS A 126 11.91 -3.91 18.98
C LYS A 126 11.78 -2.41 18.76
N PHE A 127 10.61 -1.89 19.02
CA PHE A 127 10.28 -0.48 19.08
C PHE A 127 9.12 -0.26 20.04
N LYS A 128 8.98 0.97 20.50
CA LYS A 128 7.86 1.36 21.38
C LYS A 128 6.75 2.01 20.56
N VAL A 129 5.52 1.75 20.95
CA VAL A 129 4.32 2.32 20.34
C VAL A 129 3.65 3.22 21.35
N GLU A 130 3.49 4.50 21.02
CA GLU A 130 2.73 5.44 21.82
C GLU A 130 1.56 5.99 21.02
N LYS A 131 0.36 5.88 21.58
CA LYS A 131 -0.85 6.41 20.97
C LYS A 131 -1.25 7.75 21.58
N ASP A 132 -1.52 8.72 20.71
CA ASP A 132 -2.21 9.94 21.05
C ASP A 132 -3.64 9.85 20.50
N THR A 133 -4.58 9.47 21.35
CA THR A 133 -5.98 9.25 20.94
C THR A 133 -6.69 10.56 20.59
N GLU A 134 -6.30 11.68 21.21
CA GLU A 134 -6.91 12.98 20.92
C GLU A 134 -6.57 13.46 19.52
N ARG A 135 -5.33 13.25 19.08
CA ARG A 135 -4.84 13.68 17.76
C ARG A 135 -4.92 12.58 16.71
N ASN A 136 -5.29 11.37 17.11
CA ASN A 136 -5.30 10.19 16.24
C ASN A 136 -3.93 9.92 15.60
N ILE A 137 -2.89 10.03 16.40
CA ILE A 137 -1.49 9.85 16.00
C ILE A 137 -0.90 8.66 16.76
N VAL A 138 -0.13 7.85 16.06
CA VAL A 138 0.66 6.76 16.65
C VAL A 138 2.13 7.07 16.43
N ASN A 139 2.91 7.10 17.50
CA ASN A 139 4.35 7.34 17.45
C ASN A 139 5.11 6.02 17.63
N LEU A 140 6.04 5.74 16.74
CA LEU A 140 6.97 4.62 16.84
C LEU A 140 8.35 5.14 17.27
N LYS A 141 8.82 4.70 18.43
CA LYS A 141 10.07 5.14 19.01
C LYS A 141 11.13 4.06 19.04
#